data_26a0d8a3fac5a00591c588d998d93531
#
_entry.id   26a0d8a3fac5a00591c588d998d93531
#
_cell.length_a   1.000
_cell.length_b   1.000
_cell.length_c   1.000
_cell.angle_alpha   90.00
_cell.angle_beta   90.00
_cell.angle_gamma   90.00
#
_symmetry.space_group_name_H-M   'P 1'
#
loop_
_entity.id
_entity.type
_entity.pdbx_description
1 polymer ?
#
loop_
_entity_poly.entity_id
_entity_poly.type
_entity_poly.pdbx_seq_one_letter_code
_entity_poly.pdbx_strand_id
1 'polypeptide(L)'
;MAYIDQQKIRNFSIIAHIDHGKSTLADRIIEKTGLLTEREMQAQVLDNMELERERGITIKAQAVRIVYKAKDGEEYIFNLIDTPGHVDFNYEVSRSLAACEGAILVVDAAQGIEAQTLANVYLAIANDLEVMPVVNKIDLPSADPERVVNEIEDVIGIEAMDAPRISAKTGLNIEDVLEQIVTKIPAPSGNVDGPLKALIFDSIYDAYKGVIIFCRVFDGVVSKGSKIKMMATGAEVEVVEVGIFGAGQFIAQDSLSAGMVGYITASLKDVQDTQVGDTVTEADNPCEEALPGYKKANPMVYCGLYPADGAKYPDLRDALEKLQLNDASLSYEPETSIALGFGFRCGFLGLLHLEIIQERLEREYNLDLVTTAPGVIYKVHKTDGEVIELTNPSNLPDPSNIEYMEEPFVDAEIMVTKDYVGAIMQLCQERRGIYKSMEYIEETRAVIKYDLPLNEIIYDFFDALKSRSRGYASFDYELSDYRRSNLVKLDILINKEEVDALSFIVHADTAYERGRKMCEKLKGEIPRHLFEVPIQAAIGSKIIARETVKALRKDVLAKCYGGDISRKKKLLEKQKEGKKRMRQIGNVEIPQKAFMSVLKLDEE
;
A
#
# COMPACT_ATOMS: atom_id res chain seq x y z
N MET A 1 -17.67 -13.57 37.73
CA MET A 1 -18.16 -13.34 36.35
C MET A 1 -18.07 -14.64 35.59
N ALA A 2 -19.06 -15.00 34.79
CA ALA A 2 -18.93 -16.17 33.93
C ALA A 2 -18.04 -15.77 32.75
N TYR A 3 -16.80 -16.26 32.73
CA TYR A 3 -15.93 -16.08 31.58
C TYR A 3 -16.50 -16.84 30.39
N ILE A 4 -16.27 -16.34 29.19
CA ILE A 4 -16.62 -17.03 27.96
C ILE A 4 -15.74 -18.26 27.85
N ASP A 5 -16.35 -19.42 27.57
CA ASP A 5 -15.62 -20.66 27.34
C ASP A 5 -14.72 -20.53 26.11
N GLN A 6 -13.40 -20.58 26.30
CA GLN A 6 -12.41 -20.50 25.21
C GLN A 6 -12.65 -21.55 24.12
N GLN A 7 -13.16 -22.75 24.50
CA GLN A 7 -13.45 -23.82 23.54
C GLN A 7 -14.51 -23.42 22.50
N LYS A 8 -15.30 -22.40 22.79
CA LYS A 8 -16.33 -21.86 21.91
C LYS A 8 -15.87 -20.65 21.08
N ILE A 9 -14.62 -20.21 21.21
CA ILE A 9 -14.06 -19.07 20.48
C ILE A 9 -13.33 -19.59 19.23
N ARG A 10 -13.46 -18.87 18.11
CA ARG A 10 -12.70 -19.07 16.88
C ARG A 10 -12.21 -17.70 16.39
N ASN A 11 -10.90 -17.48 16.42
CA ASN A 11 -10.28 -16.27 15.90
C ASN A 11 -9.65 -16.61 14.55
N PHE A 12 -10.10 -15.97 13.51
CA PHE A 12 -9.61 -16.27 12.16
C PHE A 12 -9.62 -15.04 11.26
N SER A 13 -8.79 -15.11 10.25
CA SER A 13 -8.73 -14.13 9.16
C SER A 13 -9.13 -14.77 7.84
N ILE A 14 -9.49 -13.95 6.85
CA ILE A 14 -9.69 -14.39 5.48
C ILE A 14 -8.53 -13.88 4.63
N ILE A 15 -7.79 -14.80 4.03
CA ILE A 15 -6.70 -14.52 3.10
C ILE A 15 -7.09 -14.93 1.68
N ALA A 16 -6.77 -14.09 0.72
CA ALA A 16 -7.10 -14.32 -0.69
C ALA A 16 -6.24 -13.45 -1.59
N HIS A 17 -6.13 -13.86 -2.85
CA HIS A 17 -5.68 -12.95 -3.90
C HIS A 17 -6.74 -11.87 -4.18
N ILE A 18 -6.34 -10.76 -4.77
CA ILE A 18 -7.26 -9.70 -5.22
C ILE A 18 -8.32 -10.31 -6.14
N ASP A 19 -9.56 -9.88 -5.99
CA ASP A 19 -10.72 -10.36 -6.76
C ASP A 19 -11.14 -11.83 -6.56
N HIS A 20 -10.50 -12.62 -5.68
CA HIS A 20 -10.97 -13.99 -5.37
C HIS A 20 -12.25 -14.03 -4.55
N GLY A 21 -12.73 -12.89 -4.04
CA GLY A 21 -14.01 -12.76 -3.36
C GLY A 21 -13.95 -12.76 -1.84
N LYS A 22 -12.82 -12.32 -1.25
CA LYS A 22 -12.59 -12.18 0.19
C LYS A 22 -13.70 -11.40 0.89
N SER A 23 -13.90 -10.12 0.53
CA SER A 23 -14.90 -9.23 1.15
C SER A 23 -16.34 -9.74 0.91
N THR A 24 -16.60 -10.35 -0.25
CA THR A 24 -17.90 -10.97 -0.54
C THR A 24 -18.17 -12.17 0.37
N LEU A 25 -17.15 -12.99 0.70
CA LEU A 25 -17.30 -14.09 1.65
C LEU A 25 -17.53 -13.56 3.07
N ALA A 26 -16.80 -12.54 3.49
CA ALA A 26 -16.99 -11.88 4.78
C ALA A 26 -18.43 -11.36 4.94
N ASP A 27 -18.96 -10.67 3.92
CA ASP A 27 -20.36 -10.23 3.88
C ASP A 27 -21.35 -11.40 4.04
N ARG A 28 -21.10 -12.52 3.36
CA ARG A 28 -21.97 -13.71 3.46
C ARG A 28 -21.92 -14.39 4.83
N ILE A 29 -20.76 -14.40 5.47
CA ILE A 29 -20.62 -14.89 6.85
C ILE A 29 -21.46 -14.01 7.79
N ILE A 30 -21.37 -12.68 7.70
CA ILE A 30 -22.12 -11.72 8.49
C ILE A 30 -23.64 -11.87 8.26
N GLU A 31 -24.05 -11.98 7.01
CA GLU A 31 -25.45 -12.16 6.63
C GLU A 31 -26.04 -13.47 7.18
N LYS A 32 -25.36 -14.61 6.96
CA LYS A 32 -25.82 -15.94 7.36
C LYS A 32 -25.91 -16.13 8.87
N THR A 33 -25.07 -15.44 9.61
CA THR A 33 -25.08 -15.48 11.08
C THR A 33 -26.10 -14.52 11.69
N GLY A 34 -26.74 -13.67 10.87
CA GLY A 34 -27.79 -12.76 11.33
C GLY A 34 -27.30 -11.62 12.20
N LEU A 35 -26.01 -11.29 12.12
CA LEU A 35 -25.41 -10.15 12.86
C LEU A 35 -26.03 -8.82 12.41
N LEU A 36 -26.34 -8.70 11.11
CA LEU A 36 -27.04 -7.57 10.52
C LEU A 36 -28.33 -8.07 9.84
N THR A 37 -29.37 -7.22 9.88
CA THR A 37 -30.62 -7.48 9.15
C THR A 37 -30.43 -7.22 7.66
N GLU A 38 -31.27 -7.81 6.80
CA GLU A 38 -31.21 -7.59 5.34
C GLU A 38 -31.27 -6.11 4.93
N ARG A 39 -31.88 -5.24 5.79
CA ARG A 39 -31.98 -3.80 5.53
C ARG A 39 -30.71 -3.03 5.90
N GLU A 40 -29.91 -3.58 6.81
CA GLU A 40 -28.65 -3.00 7.28
C GLU A 40 -27.47 -3.49 6.45
N MET A 41 -27.63 -4.61 5.74
CA MET A 41 -26.61 -5.15 4.86
C MET A 41 -26.34 -4.22 3.68
N GLN A 42 -25.08 -3.85 3.54
CA GLN A 42 -24.51 -3.16 2.39
C GLN A 42 -23.41 -4.03 1.79
N ALA A 43 -23.07 -3.82 0.53
CA ALA A 43 -21.90 -4.49 -0.04
C ALA A 43 -20.63 -4.01 0.68
N GLN A 44 -19.74 -4.95 0.98
CA GLN A 44 -18.48 -4.67 1.69
C GLN A 44 -18.73 -3.99 3.05
N VAL A 45 -19.53 -4.64 3.90
CA VAL A 45 -19.95 -4.11 5.22
C VAL A 45 -18.76 -3.80 6.12
N LEU A 46 -17.67 -4.57 6.03
CA LEU A 46 -16.46 -4.36 6.81
C LEU A 46 -15.58 -3.24 6.25
N ASP A 47 -15.70 -2.90 4.97
CA ASP A 47 -14.94 -1.83 4.35
C ASP A 47 -15.56 -0.47 4.76
N ASN A 48 -15.04 0.13 5.82
CA ASN A 48 -15.61 1.35 6.41
C ASN A 48 -15.23 2.63 5.64
N MET A 49 -14.15 2.61 4.87
CA MET A 49 -13.71 3.75 4.09
C MET A 49 -14.42 3.80 2.73
N GLU A 50 -14.79 5.01 2.29
CA GLU A 50 -15.36 5.20 0.96
C GLU A 50 -14.40 4.73 -0.15
N LEU A 51 -13.10 4.97 0.04
CA LEU A 51 -12.01 4.53 -0.84
C LEU A 51 -11.93 3.00 -0.98
N GLU A 52 -12.12 2.25 0.10
CA GLU A 52 -12.15 0.78 0.07
C GLU A 52 -13.26 0.28 -0.86
N ARG A 53 -14.46 0.85 -0.71
CA ARG A 53 -15.64 0.49 -1.53
C ARG A 53 -15.49 0.89 -2.99
N GLU A 54 -14.94 2.07 -3.27
CA GLU A 54 -14.72 2.55 -4.65
C GLU A 54 -13.69 1.70 -5.39
N ARG A 55 -12.61 1.32 -4.69
CA ARG A 55 -11.51 0.54 -5.28
C ARG A 55 -11.74 -0.98 -5.20
N GLY A 56 -12.71 -1.44 -4.41
CA GLY A 56 -13.01 -2.85 -4.20
C GLY A 56 -11.91 -3.61 -3.45
N ILE A 57 -11.11 -2.92 -2.63
CA ILE A 57 -10.01 -3.49 -1.86
C ILE A 57 -10.12 -3.10 -0.39
N THR A 58 -9.81 -4.01 0.51
CA THR A 58 -9.63 -3.70 1.93
C THR A 58 -8.28 -3.02 2.11
N ILE A 59 -8.28 -1.83 2.72
CA ILE A 59 -7.07 -1.04 3.00
C ILE A 59 -6.62 -1.27 4.43
N LYS A 60 -7.56 -1.24 5.38
CA LYS A 60 -7.29 -1.38 6.80
C LYS A 60 -7.96 -2.63 7.38
N ALA A 61 -7.24 -3.34 8.25
CA ALA A 61 -7.79 -4.50 8.94
C ALA A 61 -9.01 -4.09 9.78
N GLN A 62 -10.09 -4.87 9.68
CA GLN A 62 -11.32 -4.70 10.43
C GLN A 62 -11.60 -5.96 11.23
N ALA A 63 -12.04 -5.80 12.47
CA ALA A 63 -12.42 -6.92 13.31
C ALA A 63 -13.93 -6.89 13.59
N VAL A 64 -14.56 -8.05 13.58
CA VAL A 64 -15.98 -8.19 13.93
C VAL A 64 -16.19 -9.47 14.73
N ARG A 65 -16.97 -9.37 15.81
CA ARG A 65 -17.41 -10.51 16.60
C ARG A 65 -18.80 -10.96 16.15
N ILE A 66 -18.93 -12.25 15.88
CA ILE A 66 -20.13 -12.89 15.38
C ILE A 66 -20.48 -14.03 16.33
N VAL A 67 -21.76 -14.25 16.59
CA VAL A 67 -22.26 -15.43 17.32
C VAL A 67 -22.89 -16.36 16.30
N TYR A 68 -22.41 -17.60 16.22
CA TYR A 68 -22.90 -18.62 15.31
C TYR A 68 -23.44 -19.82 16.09
N LYS A 69 -24.68 -20.22 15.76
CA LYS A 69 -25.28 -21.45 16.29
C LYS A 69 -25.01 -22.58 15.30
N ALA A 70 -24.10 -23.48 15.70
CA ALA A 70 -23.67 -24.59 14.86
C ALA A 70 -24.68 -25.75 14.82
N LYS A 71 -24.49 -26.70 13.91
CA LYS A 71 -25.34 -27.90 13.74
C LYS A 71 -25.32 -28.82 14.96
N ASP A 72 -24.30 -28.75 15.80
CA ASP A 72 -24.22 -29.46 17.08
C ASP A 72 -25.16 -28.88 18.15
N GLY A 73 -25.81 -27.75 17.86
CA GLY A 73 -26.74 -27.05 18.73
C GLY A 73 -26.09 -26.05 19.69
N GLU A 74 -24.77 -25.96 19.70
CA GLU A 74 -23.99 -25.06 20.54
C GLU A 74 -23.76 -23.70 19.86
N GLU A 75 -23.51 -22.67 20.68
CA GLU A 75 -23.18 -21.33 20.20
C GLU A 75 -21.66 -21.12 20.24
N TYR A 76 -21.12 -20.68 19.13
CA TYR A 76 -19.71 -20.34 18.97
C TYR A 76 -19.54 -18.84 18.73
N ILE A 77 -18.42 -18.33 19.20
CA ILE A 77 -18.02 -16.94 19.00
C ILE A 77 -16.94 -16.90 17.93
N PHE A 78 -17.24 -16.28 16.82
CA PHE A 78 -16.32 -16.04 15.73
C PHE A 78 -15.78 -14.61 15.83
N ASN A 79 -14.49 -14.45 15.94
CA ASN A 79 -13.81 -13.18 15.77
C ASN A 79 -13.16 -13.19 14.38
N LEU A 80 -13.83 -12.60 13.42
CA LEU A 80 -13.31 -12.41 12.08
C LEU A 80 -12.47 -11.15 12.04
N ILE A 81 -11.20 -11.28 11.64
CA ILE A 81 -10.28 -10.17 11.37
C ILE A 81 -10.07 -10.12 9.87
N ASP A 82 -10.72 -9.17 9.19
CA ASP A 82 -10.56 -8.98 7.75
C ASP A 82 -9.24 -8.27 7.46
N THR A 83 -8.49 -8.76 6.47
CA THR A 83 -7.14 -8.31 6.14
C THR A 83 -7.07 -7.71 4.73
N PRO A 84 -6.17 -6.75 4.47
CA PRO A 84 -5.88 -6.36 3.10
C PRO A 84 -5.43 -7.55 2.24
N GLY A 85 -5.70 -7.47 0.93
CA GLY A 85 -5.27 -8.52 -0.03
C GLY A 85 -4.12 -8.09 -0.94
N HIS A 86 -3.58 -6.88 -0.81
CA HIS A 86 -2.55 -6.33 -1.71
C HIS A 86 -1.15 -6.42 -1.09
N VAL A 87 -0.14 -6.65 -1.93
CA VAL A 87 1.28 -6.79 -1.50
C VAL A 87 1.80 -5.62 -0.68
N ASP A 88 1.40 -4.39 -0.99
CA ASP A 88 1.80 -3.19 -0.24
C ASP A 88 1.39 -3.25 1.24
N PHE A 89 0.37 -4.06 1.58
CA PHE A 89 -0.16 -4.20 2.94
C PHE A 89 0.22 -5.51 3.63
N ASN A 90 1.22 -6.24 3.15
CA ASN A 90 1.68 -7.50 3.77
C ASN A 90 2.01 -7.34 5.26
N TYR A 91 2.48 -6.15 5.67
CA TYR A 91 2.72 -5.82 7.07
C TYR A 91 1.42 -5.84 7.91
N GLU A 92 0.30 -5.32 7.39
CA GLU A 92 -0.99 -5.36 8.08
C GLU A 92 -1.58 -6.78 8.10
N VAL A 93 -1.40 -7.53 7.02
CA VAL A 93 -1.76 -8.95 6.96
C VAL A 93 -1.05 -9.74 8.07
N SER A 94 0.26 -9.62 8.18
CA SER A 94 1.07 -10.33 9.20
C SER A 94 0.59 -10.00 10.62
N ARG A 95 0.26 -8.74 10.92
CA ARG A 95 -0.24 -8.32 12.23
C ARG A 95 -1.59 -8.95 12.58
N SER A 96 -2.49 -8.95 11.63
CA SER A 96 -3.83 -9.51 11.81
C SER A 96 -3.78 -11.02 11.99
N LEU A 97 -2.93 -11.70 11.22
CA LEU A 97 -2.73 -13.15 11.34
C LEU A 97 -2.20 -13.54 12.72
N ALA A 98 -1.25 -12.80 13.29
CA ALA A 98 -0.74 -13.09 14.63
C ALA A 98 -1.79 -12.97 15.76
N ALA A 99 -2.94 -12.37 15.51
CA ALA A 99 -4.07 -12.32 16.44
C ALA A 99 -5.06 -13.49 16.27
N CYS A 100 -4.82 -14.40 15.33
CA CYS A 100 -5.70 -15.50 14.94
C CYS A 100 -5.12 -16.87 15.30
N GLU A 101 -5.99 -17.88 15.31
CA GLU A 101 -5.64 -19.30 15.36
C GLU A 101 -5.83 -20.00 14.00
N GLY A 102 -6.53 -19.37 13.06
CA GLY A 102 -6.73 -19.92 11.73
C GLY A 102 -6.87 -18.88 10.64
N ALA A 103 -6.67 -19.32 9.41
CA ALA A 103 -6.83 -18.51 8.21
C ALA A 103 -7.71 -19.25 7.17
N ILE A 104 -8.74 -18.58 6.68
CA ILE A 104 -9.56 -19.09 5.58
C ILE A 104 -8.89 -18.66 4.27
N LEU A 105 -8.41 -19.63 3.51
CA LEU A 105 -7.80 -19.42 2.20
C LEU A 105 -8.85 -19.47 1.11
N VAL A 106 -9.19 -18.33 0.50
CA VAL A 106 -10.17 -18.27 -0.59
C VAL A 106 -9.47 -18.33 -1.94
N VAL A 107 -9.79 -19.35 -2.73
CA VAL A 107 -9.23 -19.54 -4.07
C VAL A 107 -10.35 -19.53 -5.10
N ASP A 108 -10.15 -18.79 -6.20
CA ASP A 108 -11.10 -18.74 -7.32
C ASP A 108 -11.10 -20.04 -8.11
N ALA A 109 -12.27 -20.65 -8.30
CA ALA A 109 -12.43 -21.91 -9.02
C ALA A 109 -12.03 -21.85 -10.51
N ALA A 110 -11.93 -20.67 -11.09
CA ALA A 110 -11.51 -20.49 -12.48
C ALA A 110 -10.02 -20.15 -12.59
N GLN A 111 -9.51 -19.27 -11.71
CA GLN A 111 -8.13 -18.78 -11.75
C GLN A 111 -7.14 -19.72 -11.05
N GLY A 112 -7.55 -20.34 -9.92
CA GLY A 112 -6.69 -21.17 -9.09
C GLY A 112 -5.73 -20.36 -8.21
N ILE A 113 -4.55 -20.91 -7.91
CA ILE A 113 -3.54 -20.29 -7.06
C ILE A 113 -2.82 -19.15 -7.82
N GLU A 114 -2.63 -18.03 -7.15
CA GLU A 114 -1.90 -16.87 -7.63
C GLU A 114 -0.68 -16.56 -6.72
N ALA A 115 0.27 -15.72 -7.15
CA ALA A 115 1.48 -15.45 -6.37
C ALA A 115 1.19 -14.92 -4.96
N GLN A 116 0.24 -13.99 -4.81
CA GLN A 116 -0.18 -13.48 -3.50
C GLN A 116 -0.87 -14.55 -2.64
N THR A 117 -1.49 -15.54 -3.26
CA THR A 117 -2.07 -16.68 -2.53
C THR A 117 -0.98 -17.41 -1.76
N LEU A 118 0.14 -17.72 -2.42
CA LEU A 118 1.29 -18.38 -1.81
C LEU A 118 1.91 -17.53 -0.70
N ALA A 119 2.17 -16.25 -0.97
CA ALA A 119 2.74 -15.33 0.02
C ALA A 119 1.88 -15.25 1.29
N ASN A 120 0.56 -15.10 1.15
CA ASN A 120 -0.36 -15.06 2.29
C ASN A 120 -0.42 -16.39 3.07
N VAL A 121 -0.36 -17.52 2.37
CA VAL A 121 -0.32 -18.85 3.03
C VAL A 121 0.98 -19.01 3.80
N TYR A 122 2.13 -18.63 3.24
CA TYR A 122 3.40 -18.70 3.96
C TYR A 122 3.41 -17.78 5.20
N LEU A 123 2.80 -16.61 5.14
CA LEU A 123 2.61 -15.76 6.30
C LEU A 123 1.72 -16.41 7.36
N ALA A 124 0.65 -17.11 6.97
CA ALA A 124 -0.21 -17.83 7.88
C ALA A 124 0.54 -19.00 8.56
N ILE A 125 1.27 -19.80 7.79
CA ILE A 125 2.10 -20.92 8.29
C ILE A 125 3.21 -20.40 9.23
N ALA A 126 3.87 -19.29 8.90
CA ALA A 126 4.89 -18.66 9.74
C ALA A 126 4.36 -18.16 11.09
N ASN A 127 3.03 -17.96 11.20
CA ASN A 127 2.33 -17.63 12.46
C ASN A 127 1.66 -18.86 13.10
N ASP A 128 1.99 -20.08 12.69
CA ASP A 128 1.44 -21.35 13.21
C ASP A 128 -0.10 -21.45 13.08
N LEU A 129 -0.70 -20.84 12.05
CA LEU A 129 -2.14 -20.87 11.86
C LEU A 129 -2.59 -22.14 11.12
N GLU A 130 -3.77 -22.64 11.52
CA GLU A 130 -4.50 -23.62 10.72
C GLU A 130 -5.06 -22.97 9.44
N VAL A 131 -4.65 -23.45 8.27
CA VAL A 131 -5.09 -22.90 6.98
C VAL A 131 -6.22 -23.76 6.43
N MET A 132 -7.41 -23.16 6.32
CA MET A 132 -8.63 -23.79 5.84
C MET A 132 -8.94 -23.33 4.41
N PRO A 133 -8.73 -24.17 3.37
CA PRO A 133 -9.03 -23.80 1.99
C PRO A 133 -10.54 -23.76 1.71
N VAL A 134 -10.95 -22.80 0.85
CA VAL A 134 -12.30 -22.61 0.35
C VAL A 134 -12.23 -22.30 -1.14
N VAL A 135 -12.91 -23.07 -1.99
CA VAL A 135 -12.96 -22.86 -3.43
C VAL A 135 -14.19 -22.03 -3.79
N ASN A 136 -13.99 -20.80 -4.23
CA ASN A 136 -15.04 -19.83 -4.50
C ASN A 136 -15.34 -19.65 -6.00
N LYS A 137 -16.45 -19.02 -6.31
CA LYS A 137 -16.93 -18.69 -7.66
C LYS A 137 -17.27 -19.92 -8.51
N ILE A 138 -17.78 -20.97 -7.90
CA ILE A 138 -18.23 -22.18 -8.63
C ILE A 138 -19.41 -21.92 -9.58
N ASP A 139 -20.03 -20.74 -9.50
CA ASP A 139 -21.09 -20.28 -10.38
C ASP A 139 -20.60 -19.82 -11.76
N LEU A 140 -19.29 -19.64 -11.94
CA LEU A 140 -18.72 -19.21 -13.22
C LEU A 140 -18.71 -20.37 -14.22
N PRO A 141 -18.98 -20.09 -15.52
CA PRO A 141 -18.92 -21.13 -16.56
C PRO A 141 -17.53 -21.75 -16.77
N SER A 142 -16.48 -21.02 -16.39
CA SER A 142 -15.07 -21.43 -16.47
C SER A 142 -14.56 -22.09 -15.20
N ALA A 143 -15.42 -22.28 -14.18
CA ALA A 143 -15.01 -22.85 -12.90
C ALA A 143 -14.67 -24.34 -13.04
N ASP A 144 -13.53 -24.73 -12.48
CA ASP A 144 -13.09 -26.13 -12.33
C ASP A 144 -12.61 -26.36 -10.89
N PRO A 145 -13.56 -26.59 -9.95
CA PRO A 145 -13.23 -26.75 -8.53
C PRO A 145 -12.30 -27.94 -8.25
N GLU A 146 -12.46 -29.05 -8.99
CA GLU A 146 -11.66 -30.26 -8.76
C GLU A 146 -10.18 -30.03 -9.15
N ARG A 147 -9.93 -29.32 -10.26
CA ARG A 147 -8.59 -28.90 -10.65
C ARG A 147 -7.95 -28.03 -9.55
N VAL A 148 -8.71 -27.04 -9.05
CA VAL A 148 -8.18 -26.09 -8.03
C VAL A 148 -7.92 -26.79 -6.70
N VAL A 149 -8.74 -27.76 -6.29
CA VAL A 149 -8.49 -28.59 -5.09
C VAL A 149 -7.17 -29.35 -5.22
N ASN A 150 -6.95 -30.03 -6.34
CA ASN A 150 -5.69 -30.72 -6.60
C ASN A 150 -4.49 -29.76 -6.64
N GLU A 151 -4.66 -28.58 -7.27
CA GLU A 151 -3.64 -27.53 -7.30
C GLU A 151 -3.25 -27.07 -5.88
N ILE A 152 -4.22 -26.91 -4.97
CA ILE A 152 -3.95 -26.55 -3.58
C ILE A 152 -3.12 -27.61 -2.86
N GLU A 153 -3.47 -28.90 -3.05
CA GLU A 153 -2.73 -30.00 -2.44
C GLU A 153 -1.33 -30.15 -3.01
N ASP A 154 -1.19 -30.07 -4.33
CA ASP A 154 0.10 -30.29 -5.02
C ASP A 154 1.07 -29.12 -4.84
N VAL A 155 0.58 -27.86 -4.83
CA VAL A 155 1.43 -26.66 -4.80
C VAL A 155 1.67 -26.16 -3.38
N ILE A 156 0.63 -26.15 -2.55
CA ILE A 156 0.73 -25.64 -1.17
C ILE A 156 1.04 -26.75 -0.17
N GLY A 157 0.56 -27.97 -0.44
CA GLY A 157 0.77 -29.12 0.43
C GLY A 157 -0.20 -29.21 1.60
N ILE A 158 -1.37 -28.55 1.54
CA ILE A 158 -2.43 -28.61 2.54
C ILE A 158 -3.59 -29.46 2.05
N GLU A 159 -4.27 -30.19 2.96
CA GLU A 159 -5.43 -31.00 2.61
C GLU A 159 -6.58 -30.11 2.10
N ALA A 160 -7.08 -30.37 0.89
CA ALA A 160 -8.13 -29.58 0.25
C ALA A 160 -9.30 -30.40 -0.32
N MET A 161 -9.24 -31.74 -0.29
CA MET A 161 -10.29 -32.59 -0.86
C MET A 161 -11.67 -32.34 -0.25
N ASP A 162 -11.75 -31.98 1.01
CA ASP A 162 -12.98 -31.65 1.73
C ASP A 162 -13.27 -30.12 1.76
N ALA A 163 -12.48 -29.30 1.05
CA ALA A 163 -12.67 -27.86 1.01
C ALA A 163 -14.08 -27.50 0.50
N PRO A 164 -14.79 -26.58 1.16
CA PRO A 164 -16.10 -26.11 0.71
C PRO A 164 -16.00 -25.49 -0.68
N ARG A 165 -16.86 -25.94 -1.58
CA ARG A 165 -17.02 -25.39 -2.92
C ARG A 165 -18.20 -24.43 -2.93
N ILE A 166 -17.93 -23.14 -2.97
CA ILE A 166 -18.92 -22.10 -2.71
C ILE A 166 -19.11 -21.13 -3.88
N SER A 167 -20.21 -20.41 -3.84
CA SER A 167 -20.37 -19.14 -4.53
C SER A 167 -20.72 -18.06 -3.50
N ALA A 168 -19.76 -17.26 -3.10
CA ALA A 168 -20.01 -16.13 -2.21
C ALA A 168 -21.00 -15.13 -2.83
N LYS A 169 -20.99 -14.97 -4.16
CA LYS A 169 -21.92 -14.10 -4.88
C LYS A 169 -23.37 -14.55 -4.71
N THR A 170 -23.66 -15.84 -4.83
CA THR A 170 -25.04 -16.38 -4.75
C THR A 170 -25.41 -16.85 -3.35
N GLY A 171 -24.46 -16.95 -2.43
CA GLY A 171 -24.67 -17.48 -1.07
C GLY A 171 -24.72 -19.02 -1.01
N LEU A 172 -24.30 -19.71 -2.08
CA LEU A 172 -24.31 -21.16 -2.15
C LEU A 172 -23.24 -21.77 -1.25
N ASN A 173 -23.59 -22.77 -0.45
CA ASN A 173 -22.72 -23.57 0.44
C ASN A 173 -21.94 -22.76 1.50
N ILE A 174 -22.39 -21.55 1.86
CA ILE A 174 -21.74 -20.74 2.91
C ILE A 174 -21.84 -21.42 4.28
N GLU A 175 -22.93 -22.17 4.54
CA GLU A 175 -23.11 -22.89 5.79
C GLU A 175 -22.02 -23.96 6.01
N ASP A 176 -21.52 -24.58 4.94
CA ASP A 176 -20.43 -25.55 5.02
C ASP A 176 -19.11 -24.89 5.47
N VAL A 177 -18.87 -23.63 5.06
CA VAL A 177 -17.74 -22.85 5.55
C VAL A 177 -17.87 -22.59 7.06
N LEU A 178 -19.06 -22.17 7.53
CA LEU A 178 -19.30 -21.90 8.95
C LEU A 178 -19.09 -23.15 9.83
N GLU A 179 -19.56 -24.31 9.39
CA GLU A 179 -19.35 -25.58 10.09
C GLU A 179 -17.88 -26.01 10.08
N GLN A 180 -17.17 -25.80 8.98
CA GLN A 180 -15.73 -26.08 8.93
C GLN A 180 -14.92 -25.14 9.83
N ILE A 181 -15.30 -23.88 9.97
CA ILE A 181 -14.68 -22.98 10.95
C ILE A 181 -14.78 -23.57 12.37
N VAL A 182 -15.94 -24.08 12.74
CA VAL A 182 -16.15 -24.72 14.07
C VAL A 182 -15.24 -25.93 14.25
N THR A 183 -15.07 -26.76 13.22
CA THR A 183 -14.41 -28.08 13.34
C THR A 183 -12.91 -28.03 13.08
N LYS A 184 -12.44 -27.18 12.15
CA LYS A 184 -11.03 -27.14 11.72
C LYS A 184 -10.22 -26.08 12.44
N ILE A 185 -10.78 -24.86 12.64
CA ILE A 185 -10.04 -23.81 13.32
C ILE A 185 -9.96 -24.14 14.83
N PRO A 186 -8.76 -24.22 15.42
CA PRO A 186 -8.62 -24.54 16.83
C PRO A 186 -9.17 -23.43 17.71
N ALA A 187 -9.57 -23.80 18.92
CA ALA A 187 -9.92 -22.84 19.94
C ALA A 187 -8.64 -22.16 20.47
N PRO A 188 -8.72 -20.88 20.87
CA PRO A 188 -7.59 -20.20 21.46
C PRO A 188 -7.14 -20.88 22.76
N SER A 189 -5.84 -20.95 22.96
CA SER A 189 -5.22 -21.39 24.22
C SER A 189 -4.87 -20.19 25.09
N GLY A 190 -4.88 -20.34 26.40
CA GLY A 190 -4.44 -19.30 27.33
C GLY A 190 -4.92 -19.54 28.75
N ASN A 191 -4.19 -18.96 29.71
CA ASN A 191 -4.50 -19.07 31.13
C ASN A 191 -5.24 -17.81 31.64
N VAL A 192 -6.53 -17.93 31.91
CA VAL A 192 -7.35 -16.81 32.41
C VAL A 192 -6.86 -16.31 33.78
N ASP A 193 -6.28 -17.19 34.62
CA ASP A 193 -5.80 -16.84 35.95
C ASP A 193 -4.32 -16.40 35.96
N GLY A 194 -3.68 -16.33 34.79
CA GLY A 194 -2.32 -15.84 34.59
C GLY A 194 -2.20 -14.32 34.60
N PRO A 195 -0.95 -13.79 34.61
CA PRO A 195 -0.72 -12.38 34.38
C PRO A 195 -1.27 -11.95 33.00
N LEU A 196 -1.79 -10.73 32.91
CA LEU A 196 -2.29 -10.20 31.65
C LEU A 196 -1.18 -10.20 30.59
N LYS A 197 -1.49 -10.78 29.43
CA LYS A 197 -0.63 -10.81 28.26
C LYS A 197 -1.50 -10.61 27.01
N ALA A 198 -1.51 -9.40 26.45
CA ALA A 198 -2.30 -9.09 25.29
C ALA A 198 -1.44 -8.45 24.20
N LEU A 199 -1.66 -8.85 22.96
CA LEU A 199 -0.96 -8.35 21.77
C LEU A 199 -1.76 -7.20 21.15
N ILE A 200 -1.11 -6.08 20.88
CA ILE A 200 -1.67 -4.99 20.09
C ILE A 200 -1.50 -5.33 18.61
N PHE A 201 -2.58 -5.60 17.90
CA PHE A 201 -2.48 -5.87 16.46
C PHE A 201 -2.85 -4.66 15.59
N ASP A 202 -3.59 -3.66 16.12
CA ASP A 202 -3.86 -2.38 15.47
C ASP A 202 -4.20 -1.30 16.49
N SER A 203 -4.24 -0.04 16.05
CA SER A 203 -4.74 1.07 16.84
C SER A 203 -5.35 2.14 15.95
N ILE A 204 -6.33 2.87 16.50
CA ILE A 204 -6.92 4.04 15.85
C ILE A 204 -7.01 5.19 16.82
N TYR A 205 -6.96 6.40 16.29
CA TYR A 205 -7.24 7.60 17.04
C TYR A 205 -8.67 8.08 16.76
N ASP A 206 -9.45 8.20 17.80
CA ASP A 206 -10.79 8.78 17.76
C ASP A 206 -10.79 10.14 18.50
N ALA A 207 -11.39 11.17 17.90
CA ALA A 207 -11.39 12.52 18.45
C ALA A 207 -12.09 12.64 19.83
N TYR A 208 -12.97 11.70 20.16
CA TYR A 208 -13.75 11.67 21.40
C TYR A 208 -13.21 10.67 22.42
N LYS A 209 -12.78 9.49 21.97
CA LYS A 209 -12.31 8.39 22.84
C LYS A 209 -10.79 8.38 23.03
N GLY A 210 -10.05 9.16 22.25
CA GLY A 210 -8.59 9.12 22.21
C GLY A 210 -8.08 7.90 21.46
N VAL A 211 -6.98 7.31 21.93
CA VAL A 211 -6.42 6.11 21.33
C VAL A 211 -7.26 4.90 21.69
N ILE A 212 -7.71 4.17 20.68
CA ILE A 212 -8.39 2.89 20.79
C ILE A 212 -7.42 1.81 20.33
N ILE A 213 -7.02 0.96 21.25
CA ILE A 213 -6.06 -0.14 21.04
C ILE A 213 -6.83 -1.40 20.68
N PHE A 214 -6.54 -2.01 19.55
CA PHE A 214 -7.09 -3.30 19.15
C PHE A 214 -6.17 -4.41 19.64
N CYS A 215 -6.69 -5.30 20.47
CA CYS A 215 -5.86 -6.31 21.10
C CYS A 215 -6.48 -7.71 21.07
N ARG A 216 -5.58 -8.69 21.12
CA ARG A 216 -5.87 -10.10 21.35
C ARG A 216 -5.29 -10.48 22.73
N VAL A 217 -6.18 -10.89 23.65
CA VAL A 217 -5.76 -11.33 24.98
C VAL A 217 -5.30 -12.78 24.92
N PHE A 218 -4.03 -13.05 25.18
CA PHE A 218 -3.45 -14.39 25.23
C PHE A 218 -3.63 -15.01 26.62
N ASP A 219 -3.23 -14.30 27.67
CA ASP A 219 -3.37 -14.74 29.07
C ASP A 219 -3.99 -13.64 29.92
N GLY A 220 -4.57 -14.02 31.05
CA GLY A 220 -5.12 -13.11 32.03
C GLY A 220 -6.45 -12.48 31.64
N VAL A 221 -6.77 -11.38 32.30
CA VAL A 221 -8.01 -10.60 32.13
C VAL A 221 -7.70 -9.11 32.23
N VAL A 222 -8.25 -8.32 31.33
CA VAL A 222 -8.23 -6.85 31.42
C VAL A 222 -9.64 -6.33 31.62
N SER A 223 -9.80 -5.36 32.53
CA SER A 223 -11.10 -4.76 32.89
C SER A 223 -11.00 -3.24 32.93
N LYS A 224 -12.13 -2.58 32.92
CA LYS A 224 -12.19 -1.14 33.17
C LYS A 224 -11.57 -0.81 34.54
N GLY A 225 -10.71 0.21 34.60
CA GLY A 225 -9.99 0.64 35.81
C GLY A 225 -8.71 -0.14 36.10
N SER A 226 -8.38 -1.18 35.31
CA SER A 226 -7.08 -1.86 35.42
C SER A 226 -5.95 -0.90 35.05
N LYS A 227 -4.84 -0.97 35.78
CA LYS A 227 -3.60 -0.30 35.39
C LYS A 227 -2.80 -1.23 34.49
N ILE A 228 -2.60 -0.81 33.28
CA ILE A 228 -1.85 -1.56 32.26
C ILE A 228 -0.54 -0.87 31.95
N LYS A 229 0.41 -1.69 31.49
CA LYS A 229 1.74 -1.27 31.04
C LYS A 229 2.02 -1.78 29.65
N MET A 230 2.50 -0.91 28.79
CA MET A 230 3.05 -1.25 27.46
C MET A 230 4.49 -1.72 27.67
N MET A 231 4.84 -2.92 27.22
CA MET A 231 6.16 -3.48 27.52
C MET A 231 7.28 -2.83 26.70
N ALA A 232 7.04 -2.45 25.45
CA ALA A 232 8.06 -1.84 24.59
C ALA A 232 8.31 -0.36 24.92
N THR A 233 7.25 0.42 25.14
CA THR A 233 7.36 1.85 25.42
C THR A 233 7.52 2.15 26.91
N GLY A 234 7.12 1.21 27.77
CA GLY A 234 7.10 1.39 29.23
C GLY A 234 5.98 2.30 29.74
N ALA A 235 5.08 2.75 28.87
CA ALA A 235 3.97 3.62 29.26
C ALA A 235 2.98 2.89 30.16
N GLU A 236 2.63 3.52 31.30
CA GLU A 236 1.64 3.00 32.26
C GLU A 236 0.39 3.86 32.21
N VAL A 237 -0.76 3.24 32.04
CA VAL A 237 -2.06 3.95 31.88
C VAL A 237 -3.19 3.18 32.54
N GLU A 238 -4.26 3.92 32.88
CA GLU A 238 -5.48 3.32 33.40
C GLU A 238 -6.47 3.07 32.25
N VAL A 239 -7.07 1.88 32.24
CA VAL A 239 -8.08 1.46 31.26
C VAL A 239 -9.40 2.21 31.53
N VAL A 240 -9.86 2.97 30.54
CA VAL A 240 -11.13 3.71 30.60
C VAL A 240 -12.31 2.82 30.24
N GLU A 241 -12.16 2.04 29.16
CA GLU A 241 -13.19 1.15 28.63
C GLU A 241 -12.52 -0.04 27.95
N VAL A 242 -13.14 -1.20 28.06
CA VAL A 242 -12.83 -2.39 27.25
C VAL A 242 -14.07 -2.83 26.52
N GLY A 243 -13.93 -3.49 25.37
CA GLY A 243 -15.08 -3.96 24.62
C GLY A 243 -14.71 -4.83 23.42
N ILE A 244 -15.73 -5.16 22.65
CA ILE A 244 -15.68 -6.03 21.48
C ILE A 244 -16.14 -5.26 20.23
N PHE A 245 -15.82 -5.83 19.08
CA PHE A 245 -16.17 -5.26 17.76
C PHE A 245 -17.53 -5.77 17.30
N GLY A 246 -18.51 -4.88 17.12
CA GLY A 246 -19.71 -5.14 16.36
C GLY A 246 -19.51 -4.79 14.88
N ALA A 247 -20.54 -4.97 14.06
CA ALA A 247 -20.49 -4.52 12.67
C ALA A 247 -20.52 -2.98 12.62
N GLY A 248 -19.35 -2.38 12.38
CA GLY A 248 -19.18 -0.93 12.33
C GLY A 248 -19.35 -0.18 13.66
N GLN A 249 -19.32 -0.87 14.80
CA GLN A 249 -19.50 -0.22 16.12
C GLN A 249 -18.67 -0.89 17.22
N PHE A 250 -18.33 -0.11 18.24
CA PHE A 250 -17.67 -0.56 19.47
C PHE A 250 -18.70 -0.88 20.55
N ILE A 251 -18.66 -2.10 21.09
CA ILE A 251 -19.62 -2.57 22.12
C ILE A 251 -18.86 -2.76 23.43
N ALA A 252 -19.11 -1.89 24.40
CA ALA A 252 -18.46 -1.94 25.71
C ALA A 252 -18.78 -3.26 26.45
N GLN A 253 -17.77 -3.78 27.16
CA GLN A 253 -17.85 -4.97 27.98
C GLN A 253 -17.28 -4.67 29.37
N ASP A 254 -17.54 -5.55 30.34
CA ASP A 254 -16.96 -5.43 31.68
C ASP A 254 -15.48 -5.82 31.69
N SER A 255 -15.11 -6.83 30.89
CA SER A 255 -13.75 -7.37 30.81
C SER A 255 -13.50 -8.10 29.49
N LEU A 256 -12.23 -8.23 29.13
CA LEU A 256 -11.72 -9.15 28.11
C LEU A 256 -10.83 -10.17 28.78
N SER A 257 -11.08 -11.46 28.54
CA SER A 257 -10.31 -12.59 29.10
C SER A 257 -9.49 -13.29 28.02
N ALA A 258 -8.56 -14.15 28.46
CA ALA A 258 -7.76 -14.98 27.57
C ALA A 258 -8.62 -15.62 26.47
N GLY A 259 -8.16 -15.57 25.24
CA GLY A 259 -8.87 -16.04 24.06
C GLY A 259 -9.65 -14.96 23.30
N MET A 260 -9.98 -13.84 23.92
CA MET A 260 -10.84 -12.82 23.31
C MET A 260 -10.05 -11.83 22.45
N VAL A 261 -10.69 -11.40 21.36
CA VAL A 261 -10.30 -10.25 20.56
C VAL A 261 -11.22 -9.09 20.92
N GLY A 262 -10.64 -7.91 21.13
CA GLY A 262 -11.41 -6.73 21.52
C GLY A 262 -10.57 -5.45 21.49
N TYR A 263 -11.12 -4.40 22.08
CA TYR A 263 -10.43 -3.12 22.18
C TYR A 263 -10.28 -2.65 23.61
N ILE A 264 -9.26 -1.82 23.82
CA ILE A 264 -8.99 -1.10 25.07
C ILE A 264 -8.92 0.38 24.74
N THR A 265 -9.62 1.22 25.49
CA THR A 265 -9.38 2.66 25.49
C THR A 265 -8.67 3.06 26.76
N ALA A 266 -7.65 3.87 26.63
CA ALA A 266 -6.86 4.36 27.77
C ALA A 266 -6.62 5.87 27.63
N SER A 267 -6.36 6.53 28.77
CA SER A 267 -6.09 7.98 28.79
C SER A 267 -4.68 8.30 28.24
N LEU A 268 -4.38 7.79 27.07
CA LEU A 268 -3.13 8.06 26.36
C LEU A 268 -3.20 9.43 25.69
N LYS A 269 -2.18 10.25 25.92
CA LYS A 269 -2.08 11.58 25.34
C LYS A 269 -1.33 11.59 24.03
N ASP A 270 -0.45 10.59 23.83
CA ASP A 270 0.35 10.42 22.64
C ASP A 270 0.16 9.02 22.07
N VAL A 271 -0.06 8.93 20.77
CA VAL A 271 -0.19 7.64 20.07
C VAL A 271 1.17 6.94 20.00
N GLN A 272 2.27 7.68 20.07
CA GLN A 272 3.61 7.10 20.15
C GLN A 272 3.83 6.23 21.40
N ASP A 273 2.98 6.38 22.41
CA ASP A 273 2.96 5.52 23.60
C ASP A 273 2.39 4.13 23.34
N THR A 274 1.69 3.93 22.19
CA THR A 274 1.17 2.64 21.74
C THR A 274 1.83 2.23 20.42
N GLN A 275 2.66 1.21 20.47
CA GLN A 275 3.21 0.63 19.26
C GLN A 275 2.43 -0.62 18.88
N VAL A 276 2.04 -0.73 17.61
CA VAL A 276 1.46 -1.98 17.11
C VAL A 276 2.52 -3.08 17.18
N GLY A 277 2.12 -4.24 17.74
CA GLY A 277 3.03 -5.34 18.05
C GLY A 277 3.59 -5.32 19.47
N ASP A 278 3.26 -4.29 20.26
CA ASP A 278 3.63 -4.26 21.67
C ASP A 278 2.74 -5.22 22.50
N THR A 279 3.27 -5.63 23.64
CA THR A 279 2.55 -6.44 24.62
C THR A 279 2.00 -5.56 25.73
N VAL A 280 0.70 -5.69 25.96
CA VAL A 280 0.02 -5.08 27.11
C VAL A 280 0.02 -6.06 28.27
N THR A 281 0.46 -5.58 29.44
CA THR A 281 0.45 -6.36 30.69
C THR A 281 -0.13 -5.54 31.84
N GLU A 282 -0.39 -6.16 33.00
CA GLU A 282 -0.74 -5.43 34.21
C GLU A 282 0.47 -4.70 34.78
N ALA A 283 0.31 -3.45 35.23
CA ALA A 283 1.39 -2.66 35.81
C ALA A 283 1.87 -3.25 37.16
N ASP A 284 0.92 -3.75 37.96
CA ASP A 284 1.22 -4.30 39.31
C ASP A 284 1.66 -5.77 39.30
N ASN A 285 1.34 -6.51 38.22
CA ASN A 285 1.70 -7.92 38.06
C ASN A 285 2.09 -8.20 36.58
N PRO A 286 3.22 -7.66 36.10
CA PRO A 286 3.61 -7.79 34.70
C PRO A 286 4.00 -9.23 34.34
N CYS A 287 3.69 -9.61 33.09
CA CYS A 287 4.18 -10.87 32.54
C CYS A 287 5.71 -10.81 32.36
N GLU A 288 6.37 -11.96 32.46
CA GLU A 288 7.84 -12.05 32.42
C GLU A 288 8.39 -11.78 31.02
N GLU A 289 7.70 -12.26 29.99
CA GLU A 289 8.15 -12.16 28.59
C GLU A 289 7.10 -11.48 27.70
N ALA A 290 7.55 -10.55 26.87
CA ALA A 290 6.73 -9.97 25.84
C ALA A 290 6.38 -11.01 24.75
N LEU A 291 5.24 -10.84 24.12
CA LEU A 291 4.91 -11.59 22.91
C LEU A 291 5.89 -11.22 21.77
N PRO A 292 6.14 -12.14 20.83
CA PRO A 292 6.92 -11.79 19.64
C PRO A 292 6.32 -10.56 18.98
N GLY A 293 7.08 -9.47 18.97
CA GLY A 293 6.65 -8.22 18.33
C GLY A 293 6.80 -8.29 16.81
N TYR A 294 6.16 -7.35 16.11
CA TYR A 294 6.29 -7.23 14.67
C TYR A 294 7.59 -6.54 14.30
N LYS A 295 8.11 -6.89 13.12
CA LYS A 295 9.14 -6.08 12.48
C LYS A 295 8.52 -4.73 12.13
N LYS A 296 9.24 -3.63 12.39
CA LYS A 296 8.79 -2.30 11.96
C LYS A 296 8.67 -2.28 10.43
N ALA A 297 7.54 -1.80 9.92
CA ALA A 297 7.41 -1.59 8.49
C ALA A 297 8.39 -0.51 8.05
N ASN A 298 9.26 -0.83 7.11
CA ASN A 298 10.18 0.13 6.52
C ASN A 298 9.56 0.65 5.22
N PRO A 299 9.42 1.96 5.07
CA PRO A 299 8.98 2.53 3.80
C PRO A 299 9.91 2.14 2.66
N MET A 300 9.34 1.81 1.52
CA MET A 300 10.08 1.42 0.31
C MET A 300 10.06 2.52 -0.75
N VAL A 301 9.00 3.34 -0.76
CA VAL A 301 8.76 4.39 -1.74
C VAL A 301 8.72 5.74 -1.03
N TYR A 302 9.42 6.72 -1.56
CA TYR A 302 9.50 8.06 -0.99
C TYR A 302 9.09 9.10 -2.03
N CYS A 303 8.23 10.06 -1.64
CA CYS A 303 7.96 11.24 -2.44
C CYS A 303 7.79 12.49 -1.57
N GLY A 304 7.94 13.66 -2.16
CA GLY A 304 7.61 14.93 -1.54
C GLY A 304 6.12 15.24 -1.72
N LEU A 305 5.44 15.64 -0.64
CA LEU A 305 4.08 16.15 -0.64
C LEU A 305 4.10 17.63 -0.33
N TYR A 306 3.57 18.46 -1.23
CA TYR A 306 3.54 19.91 -1.10
C TYR A 306 2.11 20.40 -1.25
N PRO A 307 1.65 21.35 -0.41
CA PRO A 307 0.36 21.98 -0.64
C PRO A 307 0.44 22.88 -1.88
N ALA A 308 -0.56 22.81 -2.75
CA ALA A 308 -0.62 23.69 -3.93
C ALA A 308 -0.68 25.17 -3.54
N ASP A 309 -1.29 25.49 -2.39
CA ASP A 309 -1.22 26.79 -1.72
C ASP A 309 -0.28 26.70 -0.51
N GLY A 310 0.88 27.38 -0.58
CA GLY A 310 1.86 27.36 0.50
C GLY A 310 1.35 27.85 1.85
N ALA A 311 0.25 28.61 1.90
CA ALA A 311 -0.40 29.02 3.14
C ALA A 311 -1.01 27.81 3.91
N LYS A 312 -1.29 26.69 3.22
CA LYS A 312 -1.83 25.46 3.79
C LYS A 312 -0.77 24.49 4.33
N TYR A 313 0.51 24.87 4.40
CA TYR A 313 1.55 24.03 4.98
C TYR A 313 1.25 23.57 6.43
N PRO A 314 0.76 24.43 7.34
CA PRO A 314 0.35 23.98 8.68
C PRO A 314 -0.78 22.96 8.66
N ASP A 315 -1.74 23.14 7.76
CA ASP A 315 -2.89 22.22 7.62
C ASP A 315 -2.41 20.83 7.13
N LEU A 316 -1.45 20.80 6.19
CA LEU A 316 -0.83 19.56 5.71
C LEU A 316 -0.08 18.84 6.83
N ARG A 317 0.68 19.58 7.67
CA ARG A 317 1.36 19.00 8.83
C ARG A 317 0.37 18.35 9.77
N ASP A 318 -0.67 19.07 10.16
CA ASP A 318 -1.68 18.59 11.11
C ASP A 318 -2.47 17.39 10.55
N ALA A 319 -2.68 17.35 9.22
CA ALA A 319 -3.30 16.22 8.55
C ALA A 319 -2.38 14.98 8.54
N LEU A 320 -1.10 15.14 8.23
CA LEU A 320 -0.11 14.05 8.26
C LEU A 320 0.06 13.49 9.69
N GLU A 321 0.12 14.34 10.71
CA GLU A 321 0.14 13.92 12.11
C GLU A 321 -1.08 13.04 12.44
N LYS A 322 -2.29 13.45 12.06
CA LYS A 322 -3.51 12.68 12.29
C LYS A 322 -3.55 11.37 11.50
N LEU A 323 -3.07 11.37 10.25
CA LEU A 323 -2.99 10.13 9.46
C LEU A 323 -2.00 9.15 10.05
N GLN A 324 -0.82 9.61 10.50
CA GLN A 324 0.19 8.76 11.12
C GLN A 324 -0.32 8.08 12.41
N LEU A 325 -1.25 8.72 13.14
CA LEU A 325 -1.91 8.11 14.30
C LEU A 325 -2.70 6.84 13.92
N ASN A 326 -3.23 6.81 12.70
CA ASN A 326 -4.04 5.71 12.19
C ASN A 326 -3.28 4.79 11.24
N ASP A 327 -2.04 5.17 10.87
CA ASP A 327 -1.19 4.45 9.94
C ASP A 327 0.27 4.51 10.39
N ALA A 328 0.68 3.52 11.16
CA ALA A 328 2.03 3.44 11.72
C ALA A 328 3.14 3.22 10.67
N SER A 329 2.76 2.90 9.42
CA SER A 329 3.69 2.70 8.32
C SER A 329 4.06 4.01 7.60
N LEU A 330 3.24 5.05 7.75
CA LEU A 330 3.49 6.37 7.19
C LEU A 330 4.63 7.06 7.98
N SER A 331 5.69 7.42 7.28
CA SER A 331 6.75 8.28 7.80
C SER A 331 6.79 9.61 7.05
N TYR A 332 7.09 10.70 7.74
CA TYR A 332 7.27 11.99 7.09
C TYR A 332 8.29 12.86 7.83
N GLU A 333 8.97 13.70 7.09
CA GLU A 333 9.91 14.70 7.59
C GLU A 333 9.75 16.01 6.81
N PRO A 334 9.99 17.18 7.44
CA PRO A 334 9.91 18.45 6.74
C PRO A 334 10.91 18.53 5.58
N GLU A 335 10.44 19.02 4.43
CA GLU A 335 11.25 19.21 3.24
C GLU A 335 10.98 20.58 2.63
N THR A 336 11.95 21.12 1.90
CA THR A 336 11.83 22.39 1.18
C THR A 336 12.27 22.21 -0.26
N SER A 337 11.42 22.60 -1.20
CA SER A 337 11.73 22.66 -2.64
C SER A 337 11.83 24.12 -3.08
N ILE A 338 12.78 24.42 -3.96
CA ILE A 338 12.93 25.76 -4.55
C ILE A 338 11.71 26.09 -5.41
N ALA A 339 11.15 25.08 -6.11
CA ALA A 339 10.02 25.26 -6.99
C ALA A 339 8.67 25.26 -6.26
N LEU A 340 8.49 24.44 -5.21
CA LEU A 340 7.21 24.18 -4.56
C LEU A 340 7.10 24.79 -3.15
N GLY A 341 8.18 25.27 -2.56
CA GLY A 341 8.22 25.84 -1.21
C GLY A 341 8.31 24.77 -0.12
N PHE A 342 7.58 24.98 0.98
CA PHE A 342 7.61 24.07 2.14
C PHE A 342 6.64 22.90 1.94
N GLY A 343 7.09 21.69 2.28
CA GLY A 343 6.34 20.45 2.20
C GLY A 343 6.91 19.39 3.11
N PHE A 344 6.60 18.13 2.82
CA PHE A 344 7.10 16.99 3.59
C PHE A 344 7.60 15.90 2.65
N ARG A 345 8.74 15.31 2.99
CA ARG A 345 9.22 14.06 2.43
C ARG A 345 8.53 12.92 3.15
N CYS A 346 7.70 12.17 2.43
CA CYS A 346 6.91 11.08 2.99
C CYS A 346 7.43 9.73 2.48
N GLY A 347 7.41 8.73 3.35
CA GLY A 347 7.74 7.35 3.03
C GLY A 347 6.51 6.46 3.12
N PHE A 348 6.37 5.56 2.14
CA PHE A 348 5.21 4.70 1.92
C PHE A 348 5.65 3.25 1.71
N LEU A 349 4.76 2.29 1.99
CA LEU A 349 5.01 0.87 1.76
C LEU A 349 5.11 0.53 0.26
N GLY A 350 4.32 1.22 -0.58
CA GLY A 350 4.30 1.05 -2.02
C GLY A 350 3.52 2.17 -2.70
N LEU A 351 3.25 2.03 -4.01
CA LEU A 351 2.49 3.04 -4.76
C LEU A 351 1.03 3.11 -4.36
N LEU A 352 0.39 1.98 -4.15
CA LEU A 352 -1.01 1.96 -3.74
C LEU A 352 -1.19 2.65 -2.38
N HIS A 353 -0.26 2.42 -1.45
CA HIS A 353 -0.25 3.12 -0.17
C HIS A 353 -0.10 4.65 -0.37
N LEU A 354 0.82 5.10 -1.23
CA LEU A 354 0.98 6.51 -1.57
C LEU A 354 -0.31 7.12 -2.13
N GLU A 355 -0.94 6.47 -3.10
CA GLU A 355 -2.19 6.94 -3.70
C GLU A 355 -3.32 7.07 -2.67
N ILE A 356 -3.44 6.08 -1.78
CA ILE A 356 -4.45 6.09 -0.72
C ILE A 356 -4.23 7.26 0.24
N ILE A 357 -3.00 7.46 0.71
CA ILE A 357 -2.67 8.58 1.60
C ILE A 357 -2.93 9.92 0.91
N GLN A 358 -2.54 10.07 -0.36
CA GLN A 358 -2.81 11.27 -1.13
C GLN A 358 -4.32 11.54 -1.24
N GLU A 359 -5.11 10.55 -1.66
CA GLU A 359 -6.56 10.71 -1.77
C GLU A 359 -7.23 11.02 -0.42
N ARG A 360 -6.76 10.43 0.66
CA ARG A 360 -7.24 10.75 2.01
C ARG A 360 -6.94 12.18 2.40
N LEU A 361 -5.73 12.68 2.14
CA LEU A 361 -5.37 14.08 2.38
C LEU A 361 -6.25 15.05 1.56
N GLU A 362 -6.54 14.70 0.30
CA GLU A 362 -7.39 15.49 -0.57
C GLU A 362 -8.86 15.48 -0.13
N ARG A 363 -9.43 14.30 0.19
CA ARG A 363 -10.86 14.14 0.49
C ARG A 363 -11.21 14.44 1.95
N GLU A 364 -10.46 13.89 2.92
CA GLU A 364 -10.78 14.02 4.35
C GLU A 364 -10.35 15.39 4.90
N TYR A 365 -9.24 15.96 4.38
CA TYR A 365 -8.67 17.23 4.87
C TYR A 365 -8.79 18.39 3.89
N ASN A 366 -9.39 18.18 2.71
CA ASN A 366 -9.61 19.21 1.67
C ASN A 366 -8.32 19.95 1.28
N LEU A 367 -7.24 19.20 1.07
CA LEU A 367 -5.94 19.70 0.68
C LEU A 367 -5.71 19.43 -0.81
N ASP A 368 -5.37 20.48 -1.57
CA ASP A 368 -4.84 20.33 -2.93
C ASP A 368 -3.33 20.10 -2.84
N LEU A 369 -2.86 18.96 -3.34
CA LEU A 369 -1.47 18.54 -3.18
C LEU A 369 -0.73 18.46 -4.51
N VAL A 370 0.56 18.80 -4.47
CA VAL A 370 1.53 18.51 -5.52
C VAL A 370 2.46 17.42 -4.99
N THR A 371 2.50 16.29 -5.69
CA THR A 371 3.39 15.17 -5.38
C THR A 371 4.60 15.19 -6.31
N THR A 372 5.79 15.02 -5.75
CA THR A 372 6.99 14.77 -6.56
C THR A 372 7.00 13.33 -7.05
N ALA A 373 7.88 13.03 -8.00
CA ALA A 373 8.03 11.65 -8.46
C ALA A 373 8.43 10.73 -7.29
N PRO A 374 7.78 9.57 -7.15
CA PRO A 374 8.21 8.56 -6.20
C PRO A 374 9.61 8.07 -6.53
N GLY A 375 10.38 7.75 -5.52
CA GLY A 375 11.73 7.21 -5.64
C GLY A 375 12.00 6.23 -4.51
N VAL A 376 13.15 5.56 -4.61
CA VAL A 376 13.65 4.62 -3.60
C VAL A 376 14.77 5.26 -2.79
N ILE A 377 15.18 4.60 -1.71
CA ILE A 377 16.40 4.98 -1.00
C ILE A 377 17.59 4.46 -1.78
N TYR A 378 18.54 5.34 -2.11
CA TYR A 378 19.83 4.96 -2.68
C TYR A 378 20.91 5.09 -1.60
N LYS A 379 21.91 4.20 -1.62
CA LYS A 379 23.11 4.33 -0.81
C LYS A 379 24.20 4.95 -1.64
N VAL A 380 24.68 6.12 -1.21
CA VAL A 380 25.75 6.85 -1.87
C VAL A 380 27.02 6.70 -1.05
N HIS A 381 28.01 6.01 -1.61
CA HIS A 381 29.32 5.83 -1.03
C HIS A 381 30.22 6.98 -1.47
N LYS A 382 30.65 7.79 -0.50
CA LYS A 382 31.51 8.94 -0.74
C LYS A 382 32.99 8.56 -0.76
N THR A 383 33.77 9.36 -1.44
CA THR A 383 35.24 9.17 -1.53
C THR A 383 35.97 9.31 -0.18
N ASP A 384 35.35 9.91 0.82
CA ASP A 384 35.84 9.99 2.21
C ASP A 384 35.48 8.78 3.08
N GLY A 385 34.75 7.79 2.50
CA GLY A 385 34.32 6.57 3.18
C GLY A 385 32.98 6.68 3.90
N GLU A 386 32.33 7.84 3.90
CA GLU A 386 30.98 8.00 4.44
C GLU A 386 29.94 7.36 3.50
N VAL A 387 28.93 6.68 4.05
CA VAL A 387 27.78 6.16 3.32
C VAL A 387 26.55 6.94 3.73
N ILE A 388 25.90 7.59 2.78
CA ILE A 388 24.66 8.34 3.02
C ILE A 388 23.48 7.67 2.34
N GLU A 389 22.33 7.69 3.02
CA GLU A 389 21.05 7.26 2.45
C GLU A 389 20.40 8.46 1.76
N LEU A 390 20.17 8.33 0.46
CA LEU A 390 19.63 9.38 -0.38
C LEU A 390 18.16 9.06 -0.71
N THR A 391 17.24 9.82 -0.16
CA THR A 391 15.80 9.75 -0.44
C THR A 391 15.36 10.83 -1.43
N ASN A 392 16.01 11.99 -1.44
CA ASN A 392 15.73 13.12 -2.32
C ASN A 392 16.87 13.33 -3.33
N PRO A 393 16.60 13.24 -4.65
CA PRO A 393 17.62 13.46 -5.69
C PRO A 393 18.33 14.82 -5.60
N SER A 394 17.66 15.85 -5.05
CA SER A 394 18.25 17.20 -4.90
C SER A 394 19.39 17.25 -3.88
N ASN A 395 19.44 16.27 -2.97
CA ASN A 395 20.49 16.15 -1.94
C ASN A 395 21.69 15.32 -2.42
N LEU A 396 21.73 14.92 -3.71
CA LEU A 396 22.87 14.18 -4.23
C LEU A 396 24.15 15.00 -4.12
N PRO A 397 25.22 14.46 -3.49
CA PRO A 397 26.53 15.13 -3.43
C PRO A 397 27.10 15.41 -4.82
N ASP A 398 28.07 16.34 -4.88
CA ASP A 398 28.83 16.57 -6.11
C ASP A 398 29.42 15.25 -6.63
N PRO A 399 29.32 14.96 -7.94
CA PRO A 399 29.83 13.73 -8.53
C PRO A 399 31.32 13.44 -8.22
N SER A 400 32.13 14.45 -7.97
CA SER A 400 33.53 14.29 -7.57
C SER A 400 33.72 13.68 -6.19
N ASN A 401 32.70 13.76 -5.32
CA ASN A 401 32.72 13.22 -3.97
C ASN A 401 32.05 11.84 -3.88
N ILE A 402 31.55 11.30 -5.00
CA ILE A 402 30.88 10.00 -5.06
C ILE A 402 31.86 8.96 -5.60
N GLU A 403 32.08 7.89 -4.84
CA GLU A 403 32.84 6.74 -5.31
C GLU A 403 31.97 5.79 -6.15
N TYR A 404 30.81 5.40 -5.62
CA TYR A 404 29.77 4.65 -6.32
C TYR A 404 28.41 4.80 -5.60
N MET A 405 27.36 4.35 -6.28
CA MET A 405 26.01 4.30 -5.72
C MET A 405 25.43 2.89 -5.77
N GLU A 406 24.57 2.56 -4.81
CA GLU A 406 23.80 1.33 -4.76
C GLU A 406 22.31 1.63 -4.79
N GLU A 407 21.58 0.75 -5.49
CA GLU A 407 20.11 0.75 -5.51
C GLU A 407 19.55 -0.53 -4.88
N PRO A 408 18.35 -0.47 -4.27
CA PRO A 408 17.70 -1.64 -3.71
C PRO A 408 17.17 -2.56 -4.80
N PHE A 409 17.37 -3.86 -4.63
CA PHE A 409 16.81 -4.91 -5.44
C PHE A 409 15.74 -5.67 -4.68
N VAL A 410 14.84 -6.29 -5.41
CA VAL A 410 13.80 -7.17 -4.90
C VAL A 410 13.92 -8.55 -5.52
N ASP A 411 13.60 -9.55 -4.72
CA ASP A 411 13.28 -10.91 -5.17
C ASP A 411 11.84 -10.91 -5.67
N ALA A 412 11.67 -11.07 -6.97
CA ALA A 412 10.37 -11.02 -7.63
C ALA A 412 9.91 -12.41 -8.06
N GLU A 413 8.70 -12.79 -7.68
CA GLU A 413 8.03 -14.01 -8.13
C GLU A 413 6.85 -13.65 -9.04
N ILE A 414 6.86 -14.13 -10.26
CA ILE A 414 5.83 -13.89 -11.25
C ILE A 414 5.22 -15.22 -11.66
N MET A 415 3.95 -15.40 -11.33
CA MET A 415 3.18 -16.56 -11.78
C MET A 415 2.43 -16.19 -13.05
N VAL A 416 2.57 -17.00 -14.10
CA VAL A 416 2.00 -16.71 -15.41
C VAL A 416 1.68 -17.98 -16.19
N THR A 417 0.68 -17.94 -17.07
CA THR A 417 0.41 -19.05 -18.00
C THR A 417 1.51 -19.14 -19.07
N LYS A 418 1.83 -20.36 -19.53
CA LYS A 418 2.96 -20.63 -20.44
C LYS A 418 2.95 -19.80 -21.73
N ASP A 419 1.76 -19.40 -22.20
CA ASP A 419 1.61 -18.63 -23.45
C ASP A 419 2.22 -17.22 -23.33
N TYR A 420 2.31 -16.67 -22.12
CA TYR A 420 2.81 -15.32 -21.87
C TYR A 420 4.21 -15.29 -21.23
N VAL A 421 4.81 -16.45 -20.93
CA VAL A 421 6.16 -16.54 -20.33
C VAL A 421 7.17 -15.68 -21.10
N GLY A 422 7.21 -15.80 -22.43
CA GLY A 422 8.14 -15.02 -23.26
C GLY A 422 7.93 -13.50 -23.17
N ALA A 423 6.67 -13.05 -23.14
CA ALA A 423 6.34 -11.63 -23.03
C ALA A 423 6.71 -11.05 -21.65
N ILE A 424 6.55 -11.84 -20.60
CA ILE A 424 6.90 -11.44 -19.24
C ILE A 424 8.42 -11.44 -19.03
N MET A 425 9.12 -12.45 -19.54
CA MET A 425 10.60 -12.46 -19.51
C MET A 425 11.19 -11.26 -20.23
N GLN A 426 10.59 -10.88 -21.38
CA GLN A 426 11.00 -9.68 -22.10
C GLN A 426 10.76 -8.41 -21.26
N LEU A 427 9.60 -8.29 -20.59
CA LEU A 427 9.30 -7.17 -19.70
C LEU A 427 10.35 -7.05 -18.60
N CYS A 428 10.68 -8.16 -17.91
CA CYS A 428 11.68 -8.16 -16.86
C CYS A 428 13.06 -7.75 -17.37
N GLN A 429 13.45 -8.18 -18.58
CA GLN A 429 14.71 -7.76 -19.20
C GLN A 429 14.73 -6.26 -19.54
N GLU A 430 13.63 -5.72 -20.07
CA GLU A 430 13.48 -4.29 -20.32
C GLU A 430 13.61 -3.46 -19.03
N ARG A 431 13.24 -4.05 -17.87
CA ARG A 431 13.37 -3.47 -16.53
C ARG A 431 14.66 -3.86 -15.80
N ARG A 432 15.70 -4.21 -16.51
CA ARG A 432 17.02 -4.58 -15.97
C ARG A 432 17.00 -5.79 -15.03
N GLY A 433 15.99 -6.65 -15.14
CA GLY A 433 15.83 -7.83 -14.31
C GLY A 433 16.92 -8.88 -14.57
N ILE A 434 17.37 -9.50 -13.50
CA ILE A 434 18.33 -10.61 -13.52
C ILE A 434 17.55 -11.90 -13.32
N TYR A 435 17.50 -12.75 -14.33
CA TYR A 435 16.83 -14.04 -14.29
C TYR A 435 17.45 -14.97 -13.25
N LYS A 436 16.64 -15.61 -12.41
CA LYS A 436 17.05 -16.62 -11.42
C LYS A 436 16.64 -18.03 -11.81
N SER A 437 15.34 -18.27 -11.85
CA SER A 437 14.79 -19.59 -12.17
C SER A 437 13.42 -19.49 -12.80
N MET A 438 12.99 -20.58 -13.43
CA MET A 438 11.63 -20.78 -13.89
C MET A 438 11.23 -22.21 -13.60
N GLU A 439 10.09 -22.39 -12.96
CA GLU A 439 9.54 -23.69 -12.62
C GLU A 439 8.10 -23.77 -13.13
N TYR A 440 7.74 -24.92 -13.70
CA TYR A 440 6.35 -25.18 -14.07
C TYR A 440 5.65 -25.86 -12.90
N ILE A 441 4.62 -25.21 -12.37
CA ILE A 441 3.77 -25.76 -11.29
C ILE A 441 2.81 -26.79 -11.91
N GLU A 442 2.32 -26.49 -13.13
CA GLU A 442 1.45 -27.35 -13.92
C GLU A 442 1.87 -27.30 -15.39
N GLU A 443 1.26 -28.13 -16.26
CA GLU A 443 1.49 -28.10 -17.70
C GLU A 443 1.21 -26.73 -18.35
N THR A 444 0.39 -25.89 -17.69
CA THR A 444 -0.11 -24.63 -18.22
C THR A 444 0.42 -23.39 -17.53
N ARG A 445 1.05 -23.50 -16.33
CA ARG A 445 1.48 -22.38 -15.50
C ARG A 445 2.95 -22.49 -15.09
N ALA A 446 3.63 -21.35 -15.08
CA ALA A 446 5.01 -21.23 -14.65
C ALA A 446 5.17 -20.14 -13.59
N VAL A 447 6.07 -20.36 -12.65
CA VAL A 447 6.63 -19.35 -11.75
C VAL A 447 7.99 -18.94 -12.28
N ILE A 448 8.16 -17.65 -12.47
CA ILE A 448 9.41 -17.06 -12.96
C ILE A 448 9.98 -16.20 -11.85
N LYS A 449 11.22 -16.44 -11.45
CA LYS A 449 11.90 -15.68 -10.41
C LYS A 449 12.96 -14.76 -11.02
N TYR A 450 12.93 -13.51 -10.61
CA TYR A 450 13.85 -12.46 -11.04
C TYR A 450 14.35 -11.63 -9.86
N ASP A 451 15.59 -11.16 -9.95
CA ASP A 451 16.00 -9.98 -9.18
C ASP A 451 15.71 -8.75 -10.02
N LEU A 452 14.90 -7.84 -9.50
CA LEU A 452 14.52 -6.59 -10.16
C LEU A 452 14.98 -5.39 -9.33
N PRO A 453 15.49 -4.30 -9.94
CA PRO A 453 15.69 -3.06 -9.23
C PRO A 453 14.35 -2.49 -8.79
N LEU A 454 14.21 -2.16 -7.51
CA LEU A 454 12.94 -1.66 -6.95
C LEU A 454 12.42 -0.43 -7.71
N ASN A 455 13.31 0.48 -8.11
CA ASN A 455 12.93 1.68 -8.86
C ASN A 455 12.33 1.40 -10.25
N GLU A 456 12.58 0.23 -10.83
CA GLU A 456 12.02 -0.15 -12.14
C GLU A 456 10.62 -0.78 -12.04
N ILE A 457 10.19 -1.17 -10.84
CA ILE A 457 8.87 -1.77 -10.61
C ILE A 457 7.87 -0.80 -10.00
N ILE A 458 8.34 0.30 -9.39
CA ILE A 458 7.49 1.27 -8.69
C ILE A 458 6.49 1.95 -9.64
N TYR A 459 6.83 2.20 -10.90
CA TYR A 459 5.97 3.01 -11.76
C TYR A 459 4.86 2.18 -12.42
N ASP A 460 5.10 1.65 -13.55
CA ASP A 460 4.10 1.05 -14.46
C ASP A 460 4.31 -0.44 -14.70
N PHE A 461 5.19 -1.08 -13.93
CA PHE A 461 5.52 -2.49 -14.11
C PHE A 461 4.30 -3.40 -13.95
N PHE A 462 3.48 -3.15 -12.93
CA PHE A 462 2.29 -3.96 -12.66
C PHE A 462 1.23 -3.85 -13.77
N ASP A 463 1.03 -2.64 -14.30
CA ASP A 463 0.12 -2.41 -15.41
C ASP A 463 0.65 -3.02 -16.70
N ALA A 464 1.95 -2.91 -16.96
CA ALA A 464 2.61 -3.56 -18.08
C ALA A 464 2.53 -5.09 -17.98
N LEU A 465 2.71 -5.65 -16.77
CA LEU A 465 2.58 -7.07 -16.49
C LEU A 465 1.16 -7.56 -16.83
N LYS A 466 0.14 -6.90 -16.29
CA LYS A 466 -1.27 -7.21 -16.56
C LYS A 466 -1.61 -7.09 -18.05
N SER A 467 -1.18 -6.01 -18.69
CA SER A 467 -1.44 -5.78 -20.11
C SER A 467 -0.81 -6.86 -20.99
N ARG A 468 0.48 -7.18 -20.76
CA ARG A 468 1.21 -8.19 -21.57
C ARG A 468 0.75 -9.62 -21.33
N SER A 469 0.15 -9.90 -20.17
CA SER A 469 -0.40 -11.22 -19.83
C SER A 469 -1.91 -11.30 -19.99
N ARG A 470 -2.59 -10.24 -20.43
CA ARG A 470 -4.06 -10.13 -20.49
C ARG A 470 -4.73 -10.39 -19.12
N GLY A 471 -4.07 -10.00 -18.03
CA GLY A 471 -4.54 -10.21 -16.67
C GLY A 471 -4.22 -11.58 -16.06
N TYR A 472 -3.49 -12.46 -16.79
CA TYR A 472 -3.17 -13.81 -16.30
C TYR A 472 -1.85 -13.90 -15.51
N ALA A 473 -1.11 -12.80 -15.35
CA ALA A 473 0.09 -12.78 -14.53
C ALA A 473 -0.20 -12.15 -13.18
N SER A 474 0.23 -12.83 -12.12
CA SER A 474 0.31 -12.28 -10.78
C SER A 474 1.77 -12.05 -10.39
N PHE A 475 1.99 -11.11 -9.47
CA PHE A 475 3.29 -10.62 -9.10
C PHE A 475 3.36 -10.40 -7.59
N ASP A 476 4.43 -10.93 -6.99
CA ASP A 476 4.80 -10.67 -5.62
C ASP A 476 6.29 -10.39 -5.53
N TYR A 477 6.73 -9.66 -4.49
CA TYR A 477 8.13 -9.34 -4.33
C TYR A 477 8.50 -9.05 -2.87
N GLU A 478 9.75 -9.34 -2.53
CA GLU A 478 10.35 -9.01 -1.25
C GLU A 478 11.63 -8.20 -1.44
N LEU A 479 11.92 -7.28 -0.51
CA LEU A 479 13.21 -6.58 -0.52
C LEU A 479 14.35 -7.58 -0.31
N SER A 480 15.34 -7.50 -1.20
CA SER A 480 16.54 -8.33 -1.14
C SER A 480 17.74 -7.52 -0.63
N ASP A 481 18.66 -7.16 -1.50
CA ASP A 481 19.90 -6.50 -1.16
C ASP A 481 20.09 -5.17 -1.91
N TYR A 482 21.11 -4.42 -1.51
CA TYR A 482 21.56 -3.25 -2.25
C TYR A 482 22.69 -3.65 -3.18
N ARG A 483 22.63 -3.23 -4.44
CA ARG A 483 23.65 -3.55 -5.45
C ARG A 483 24.18 -2.29 -6.12
N ARG A 484 25.47 -2.30 -6.34
CA ARG A 484 26.15 -1.23 -7.07
C ARG A 484 25.57 -1.10 -8.48
N SER A 485 25.22 0.14 -8.85
CA SER A 485 24.61 0.47 -10.13
C SER A 485 25.15 1.78 -10.69
N ASN A 486 25.14 1.88 -12.02
CA ASN A 486 25.57 3.10 -12.72
C ASN A 486 24.43 4.11 -12.77
N LEU A 487 24.23 4.83 -11.67
CA LEU A 487 23.12 5.75 -11.46
C LEU A 487 23.56 7.19 -11.76
N VAL A 488 22.64 7.96 -12.33
CA VAL A 488 22.84 9.39 -12.62
C VAL A 488 21.62 10.20 -12.20
N LYS A 489 21.86 11.45 -11.78
CA LYS A 489 20.79 12.42 -11.55
C LYS A 489 20.34 12.98 -12.89
N LEU A 490 19.05 12.88 -13.18
CA LEU A 490 18.40 13.45 -14.34
C LEU A 490 17.61 14.69 -13.90
N ASP A 491 18.05 15.86 -14.32
CA ASP A 491 17.42 17.13 -13.99
C ASP A 491 16.52 17.60 -15.14
N ILE A 492 15.37 18.15 -14.80
CA ILE A 492 14.45 18.77 -15.76
C ILE A 492 14.55 20.29 -15.62
N LEU A 493 14.88 20.94 -16.74
CA LEU A 493 14.94 22.39 -16.82
C LEU A 493 13.76 22.90 -17.64
N ILE A 494 12.99 23.82 -17.07
CA ILE A 494 11.90 24.53 -17.74
C ILE A 494 12.30 25.99 -17.88
N ASN A 495 12.28 26.48 -19.10
CA ASN A 495 12.79 27.83 -19.43
C ASN A 495 14.26 28.06 -18.98
N LYS A 496 15.07 27.01 -18.94
CA LYS A 496 16.47 26.95 -18.48
C LYS A 496 16.66 27.02 -16.95
N GLU A 497 15.61 27.01 -16.18
CA GLU A 497 15.66 26.91 -14.72
C GLU A 497 15.39 25.46 -14.32
N GLU A 498 16.21 24.94 -13.41
CA GLU A 498 16.05 23.59 -12.85
C GLU A 498 14.79 23.55 -11.98
N VAL A 499 14.00 22.49 -12.16
CA VAL A 499 12.83 22.20 -11.33
C VAL A 499 13.17 21.00 -10.47
N ASP A 500 13.63 21.26 -9.26
CA ASP A 500 14.11 20.24 -8.31
C ASP A 500 13.07 19.15 -8.01
N ALA A 501 11.80 19.50 -7.98
CA ALA A 501 10.69 18.59 -7.80
C ALA A 501 10.50 17.57 -8.96
N LEU A 502 11.14 17.81 -10.12
CA LEU A 502 11.14 16.95 -11.29
C LEU A 502 12.50 16.27 -11.54
N SER A 503 13.40 16.28 -10.56
CA SER A 503 14.68 15.58 -10.62
C SER A 503 14.54 14.12 -10.18
N PHE A 504 15.28 13.21 -10.85
CA PHE A 504 15.25 11.76 -10.59
C PHE A 504 16.65 11.17 -10.54
N ILE A 505 16.77 10.05 -9.84
CA ILE A 505 17.89 9.14 -10.00
C ILE A 505 17.46 8.01 -10.95
N VAL A 506 18.22 7.82 -12.01
CA VAL A 506 17.94 6.82 -13.04
C VAL A 506 19.22 6.08 -13.41
N HIS A 507 19.09 4.89 -13.99
CA HIS A 507 20.25 4.19 -14.59
C HIS A 507 20.75 4.95 -15.83
N ALA A 508 22.06 5.03 -15.99
CA ALA A 508 22.68 5.81 -17.07
C ALA A 508 22.22 5.38 -18.47
N ASP A 509 22.00 4.08 -18.67
CA ASP A 509 21.61 3.51 -19.97
C ASP A 509 20.16 3.92 -20.35
N THR A 510 19.28 4.12 -19.39
CA THR A 510 17.87 4.47 -19.62
C THR A 510 17.62 5.99 -19.54
N ALA A 511 18.60 6.75 -19.08
CA ALA A 511 18.46 8.19 -18.81
C ALA A 511 18.02 9.00 -20.03
N TYR A 512 18.55 8.71 -21.21
CA TYR A 512 18.17 9.42 -22.44
C TYR A 512 16.70 9.19 -22.82
N GLU A 513 16.28 7.94 -22.82
CA GLU A 513 14.91 7.58 -23.21
C GLU A 513 13.89 8.15 -22.23
N ARG A 514 14.13 8.00 -20.91
CA ARG A 514 13.30 8.61 -19.87
C ARG A 514 13.27 10.13 -19.99
N GLY A 515 14.41 10.78 -20.13
CA GLY A 515 14.48 12.24 -20.28
C GLY A 515 13.71 12.75 -21.52
N ARG A 516 13.75 12.01 -22.62
CA ARG A 516 13.00 12.35 -23.84
C ARG A 516 11.49 12.21 -23.62
N LYS A 517 11.02 11.06 -23.12
CA LYS A 517 9.60 10.83 -22.81
C LYS A 517 9.04 11.90 -21.84
N MET A 518 9.80 12.25 -20.80
CA MET A 518 9.43 13.30 -19.86
C MET A 518 9.28 14.66 -20.54
N CYS A 519 10.23 15.07 -21.37
CA CYS A 519 10.15 16.32 -22.11
C CYS A 519 8.94 16.36 -23.06
N GLU A 520 8.63 15.24 -23.71
CA GLU A 520 7.46 15.09 -24.59
C GLU A 520 6.14 15.23 -23.82
N LYS A 521 5.97 14.54 -22.68
CA LYS A 521 4.77 14.65 -21.83
C LYS A 521 4.62 16.06 -21.23
N LEU A 522 5.66 16.61 -20.64
CA LEU A 522 5.64 17.97 -20.09
C LEU A 522 5.28 19.04 -21.15
N LYS A 523 5.68 18.85 -22.40
CA LYS A 523 5.30 19.73 -23.50
C LYS A 523 3.79 19.71 -23.75
N GLY A 524 3.11 18.58 -23.52
CA GLY A 524 1.66 18.47 -23.61
C GLY A 524 0.92 19.22 -22.50
N GLU A 525 1.46 19.17 -21.29
CA GLU A 525 0.82 19.69 -20.07
C GLU A 525 1.11 21.18 -19.82
N ILE A 526 2.30 21.65 -20.18
CA ILE A 526 2.68 23.07 -19.97
C ILE A 526 1.91 23.96 -20.96
N PRO A 527 1.15 24.94 -20.47
CA PRO A 527 0.35 25.80 -21.32
C PRO A 527 1.24 26.69 -22.21
N ARG A 528 0.72 27.07 -23.38
CA ARG A 528 1.46 27.97 -24.27
C ARG A 528 1.51 29.39 -23.71
N HIS A 529 2.71 29.90 -23.54
CA HIS A 529 2.97 31.29 -23.16
C HIS A 529 3.14 32.22 -24.37
N LEU A 530 3.26 33.52 -24.11
CA LEU A 530 3.57 34.51 -25.15
C LEU A 530 4.97 34.39 -25.73
N PHE A 531 5.83 33.55 -25.11
CA PHE A 531 7.18 33.23 -25.52
C PHE A 531 7.38 31.72 -25.62
N GLU A 532 8.45 31.28 -26.24
CA GLU A 532 8.79 29.85 -26.32
C GLU A 532 9.36 29.36 -24.98
N VAL A 533 8.84 28.24 -24.49
CA VAL A 533 9.31 27.59 -23.27
C VAL A 533 10.09 26.33 -23.67
N PRO A 534 11.43 26.33 -23.57
CA PRO A 534 12.23 25.13 -23.73
C PRO A 534 12.08 24.26 -22.48
N ILE A 535 11.86 22.96 -22.69
CA ILE A 535 11.88 21.90 -21.69
C ILE A 535 13.09 21.04 -22.02
N GLN A 536 13.96 20.83 -21.07
CA GLN A 536 15.24 20.15 -21.27
C GLN A 536 15.47 19.12 -20.17
N ALA A 537 15.96 17.96 -20.55
CA ALA A 537 16.48 16.96 -19.60
C ALA A 537 18.02 17.02 -19.64
N ALA A 538 18.65 17.05 -18.48
CA ALA A 538 20.09 17.17 -18.35
C ALA A 538 20.67 16.20 -17.33
N ILE A 539 21.92 15.77 -17.55
CA ILE A 539 22.75 15.05 -16.59
C ILE A 539 23.91 15.99 -16.26
N GLY A 540 23.91 16.56 -15.07
CA GLY A 540 24.83 17.63 -14.72
C GLY A 540 24.70 18.81 -15.68
N SER A 541 25.79 19.22 -16.31
CA SER A 541 25.80 20.32 -17.30
C SER A 541 25.38 19.91 -18.72
N LYS A 542 25.23 18.60 -19.01
CA LYS A 542 24.95 18.09 -20.35
C LYS A 542 23.45 17.89 -20.58
N ILE A 543 22.91 18.68 -21.51
CA ILE A 543 21.53 18.47 -22.00
C ILE A 543 21.50 17.24 -22.90
N ILE A 544 20.64 16.26 -22.54
CA ILE A 544 20.49 14.98 -23.26
C ILE A 544 19.22 14.96 -24.10
N ALA A 545 18.15 15.64 -23.70
CA ALA A 545 16.90 15.74 -24.46
C ALA A 545 16.33 17.16 -24.38
N ARG A 546 15.57 17.55 -25.39
CA ARG A 546 14.95 18.87 -25.45
C ARG A 546 13.67 18.86 -26.26
N GLU A 547 12.64 19.48 -25.69
CA GLU A 547 11.39 19.83 -26.34
C GLU A 547 11.09 21.32 -26.17
N THR A 548 10.15 21.86 -26.94
CA THR A 548 9.81 23.27 -26.86
C THR A 548 8.31 23.48 -27.00
N VAL A 549 7.70 24.12 -26.00
CA VAL A 549 6.33 24.63 -26.09
C VAL A 549 6.33 25.90 -26.93
N LYS A 550 5.66 25.86 -28.08
CA LYS A 550 5.61 26.99 -29.02
C LYS A 550 4.84 28.16 -28.42
N ALA A 551 5.35 29.36 -28.63
CA ALA A 551 4.67 30.59 -28.23
C ALA A 551 3.27 30.75 -28.85
N LEU A 552 2.34 31.31 -28.07
CA LEU A 552 1.07 31.80 -28.63
C LEU A 552 1.36 32.84 -29.71
N ARG A 553 0.85 32.62 -30.91
CA ARG A 553 0.90 33.58 -32.00
C ARG A 553 -0.34 34.46 -31.94
N LYS A 554 -0.19 35.74 -31.59
CA LYS A 554 -1.19 36.73 -31.92
C LYS A 554 -1.02 37.08 -33.41
N ASP A 555 -2.04 36.94 -34.21
CA ASP A 555 -2.01 37.38 -35.61
C ASP A 555 -2.03 38.91 -35.66
N VAL A 556 -0.81 39.47 -35.58
CA VAL A 556 -0.62 40.93 -35.63
C VAL A 556 -0.81 41.47 -37.03
N LEU A 557 -0.93 40.58 -38.04
CA LEU A 557 -1.10 40.93 -39.44
C LEU A 557 -2.58 40.94 -39.88
N ALA A 558 -3.49 40.38 -39.07
CA ALA A 558 -4.93 40.30 -39.40
C ALA A 558 -5.58 41.66 -39.67
N LYS A 559 -5.01 42.76 -39.12
CA LYS A 559 -5.48 44.12 -39.33
C LYS A 559 -4.71 44.87 -40.41
N CYS A 560 -3.78 44.23 -41.13
CA CYS A 560 -3.00 44.86 -42.22
C CYS A 560 -3.69 44.59 -43.56
N TYR A 561 -4.60 45.47 -43.93
CA TYR A 561 -5.16 45.53 -45.30
C TYR A 561 -4.12 46.15 -46.23
N GLY A 562 -3.74 45.44 -47.33
CA GLY A 562 -2.85 45.93 -48.39
C GLY A 562 -1.40 45.43 -48.31
N GLY A 563 -0.66 45.59 -49.41
CA GLY A 563 0.65 45.02 -49.67
C GLY A 563 1.86 45.69 -48.99
N ASP A 564 1.69 46.44 -47.90
CA ASP A 564 2.80 47.12 -47.22
C ASP A 564 3.69 46.10 -46.45
N ILE A 565 4.69 45.62 -47.18
CA ILE A 565 5.68 44.64 -46.70
C ILE A 565 6.53 45.22 -45.56
N SER A 566 6.83 46.55 -45.61
CA SER A 566 7.66 47.19 -44.57
C SER A 566 6.95 47.25 -43.22
N ARG A 567 5.64 47.54 -43.22
CA ARG A 567 4.81 47.57 -42.01
C ARG A 567 4.65 46.19 -41.40
N LYS A 568 4.48 45.16 -42.26
CA LYS A 568 4.40 43.77 -41.85
C LYS A 568 5.69 43.30 -41.17
N LYS A 569 6.86 43.62 -41.77
CA LYS A 569 8.17 43.30 -41.16
C LYS A 569 8.36 43.98 -39.81
N LYS A 570 8.06 45.28 -39.70
CA LYS A 570 8.17 46.06 -38.48
C LYS A 570 7.27 45.55 -37.34
N LEU A 571 6.07 45.10 -37.64
CA LEU A 571 5.16 44.49 -36.67
C LEU A 571 5.64 43.14 -36.19
N LEU A 572 6.21 42.32 -37.07
CA LEU A 572 6.80 41.02 -36.73
C LEU A 572 8.07 41.20 -35.88
N GLU A 573 8.92 42.20 -36.18
CA GLU A 573 10.10 42.51 -35.36
C GLU A 573 9.72 42.99 -33.95
N LYS A 574 8.74 43.90 -33.83
CA LYS A 574 8.22 44.34 -32.52
C LYS A 574 7.62 43.19 -31.72
N GLN A 575 6.92 42.26 -32.38
CA GLN A 575 6.40 41.06 -31.73
C GLN A 575 7.54 40.16 -31.24
N LYS A 576 8.62 40.01 -32.00
CA LYS A 576 9.81 39.23 -31.66
C LYS A 576 10.55 39.86 -30.48
N GLU A 577 10.73 41.17 -30.48
CA GLU A 577 11.36 41.89 -29.34
C GLU A 577 10.47 41.83 -28.10
N GLY A 578 9.16 42.01 -28.22
CA GLY A 578 8.22 41.90 -27.10
C GLY A 578 8.27 40.49 -26.45
N LYS A 579 8.32 39.45 -27.27
CA LYS A 579 8.49 38.06 -26.77
C LYS A 579 9.83 37.84 -26.08
N LYS A 580 10.91 38.44 -26.59
CA LYS A 580 12.23 38.35 -25.97
C LYS A 580 12.27 39.05 -24.59
N ARG A 581 11.60 40.21 -24.44
CA ARG A 581 11.48 40.90 -23.14
C ARG A 581 10.62 40.11 -22.14
N MET A 582 9.48 39.59 -22.59
CA MET A 582 8.59 38.76 -21.73
C MET A 582 9.30 37.49 -21.22
N ARG A 583 10.15 36.87 -22.04
CA ARG A 583 10.95 35.71 -21.65
C ARG A 583 11.96 36.03 -20.56
N GLN A 584 12.45 37.29 -20.47
CA GLN A 584 13.40 37.73 -19.44
C GLN A 584 12.71 38.04 -18.10
N ILE A 585 11.41 38.27 -18.08
CA ILE A 585 10.63 38.73 -16.91
C ILE A 585 9.60 37.68 -16.46
N GLY A 586 9.23 36.74 -17.31
CA GLY A 586 8.12 35.81 -17.05
C GLY A 586 8.55 34.52 -16.38
N ASN A 587 8.06 34.26 -15.19
CA ASN A 587 8.04 32.92 -14.59
C ASN A 587 7.09 32.02 -15.40
N VAL A 588 7.49 30.77 -15.59
CA VAL A 588 6.64 29.74 -16.20
C VAL A 588 5.89 29.06 -15.10
N GLU A 589 4.58 29.19 -15.11
CA GLU A 589 3.69 28.50 -14.21
C GLU A 589 3.59 27.03 -14.64
N ILE A 590 3.94 26.09 -13.77
CA ILE A 590 3.89 24.66 -14.02
C ILE A 590 2.60 24.14 -13.39
N PRO A 591 1.63 23.66 -14.20
CA PRO A 591 0.38 23.13 -13.63
C PRO A 591 0.63 21.84 -12.84
N GLN A 592 -0.18 21.59 -11.81
CA GLN A 592 -0.13 20.36 -11.00
C GLN A 592 -0.15 19.09 -11.87
N LYS A 593 -0.96 19.07 -12.93
CA LYS A 593 -1.02 17.97 -13.90
C LYS A 593 0.34 17.63 -14.53
N ALA A 594 1.23 18.59 -14.68
CA ALA A 594 2.56 18.34 -15.23
C ALA A 594 3.42 17.47 -14.33
N PHE A 595 3.31 17.62 -13.00
CA PHE A 595 4.00 16.75 -12.03
C PHE A 595 3.42 15.33 -12.06
N MET A 596 2.09 15.21 -12.18
CA MET A 596 1.42 13.89 -12.25
C MET A 596 1.68 13.16 -13.57
N SER A 597 1.77 13.89 -14.70
CA SER A 597 2.00 13.28 -16.02
C SER A 597 3.36 12.59 -16.14
N VAL A 598 4.33 13.03 -15.36
CA VAL A 598 5.67 12.45 -15.32
C VAL A 598 5.70 11.09 -14.61
N LEU A 599 4.70 10.78 -13.77
CA LEU A 599 4.60 9.51 -13.04
C LEU A 599 4.16 8.36 -13.96
N LYS A 600 3.45 8.67 -15.05
CA LYS A 600 2.87 7.69 -15.99
C LYS A 600 3.54 7.80 -17.37
N LEU A 601 4.81 7.43 -17.46
CA LEU A 601 5.61 7.62 -18.68
C LEU A 601 5.23 6.70 -19.83
N ASP A 602 4.67 5.53 -19.57
CA ASP A 602 4.40 4.49 -20.57
C ASP A 602 2.90 4.33 -20.94
N GLU A 603 1.99 5.14 -20.36
CA GLU A 603 0.60 5.25 -20.87
C GLU A 603 0.57 6.10 -22.14
N GLU A 604 0.25 5.47 -23.28
CA GLU A 604 -0.14 6.15 -24.54
C GLU A 604 -1.62 6.55 -24.53
#